data_f5b04ff8ea3b875e7226722f08f8e382
#
_entry.id   f5b04ff8ea3b875e7226722f08f8e382
#
_cell.length_a   1.000
_cell.length_b   1.000
_cell.length_c   1.000
_cell.angle_alpha   90.00
_cell.angle_beta   90.00
_cell.angle_gamma   90.00
#
_symmetry.space_group_name_H-M   'P 1'
#
loop_
_entity.id
_entity.type
_entity.pdbx_description
1 polymer ?
#
loop_
_entity_poly.entity_id
_entity_poly.type
_entity_poly.pdbx_seq_one_letter_code
_entity_poly.pdbx_strand_id
1 'polypeptide(L)'
;MLASNTKLFTTSAALARYGAAARLATEVRGTGTLDTEGTYSGSLYLVGGGDPSFGSGGFARRAYGGGGSVETLASRLKAIGVRSVTGRIYGDESKFDSLRGGPDSRYRISPYVGPVSGLAYNRGLASENGRGYQANPPAFAAARLDAALSRAGVAVRGAPRAARTPAGAAPLVKTESPTMAKLIRLTNKSSDNFFAEMLVKDLALQASGKGTTRGGAKLAAAFAKRLGGGPGSLADGSGLSRGNRASPYRVARLLQGMRGRDEFPAFFDSLSIAGRDGTLRPRLRGGAARGRCRGKTGTLSGVSAVSGYCTALSGDVYVFSILMNGVNPSGARGLQDRMLQAIAGVR
;
A
#
# COMPACT_ATOMS: atom_id res chain seq x y z
N MET A 1 10.55 11.72 16.25
CA MET A 1 10.10 10.50 15.53
C MET A 1 8.72 10.73 14.95
N LEU A 2 8.44 10.13 13.81
CA LEU A 2 7.19 10.34 13.05
C LEU A 2 6.10 9.31 13.37
N ALA A 3 6.47 8.09 13.75
CA ALA A 3 5.57 6.95 13.73
C ALA A 3 4.79 6.91 12.40
N SER A 4 3.52 6.52 12.37
CA SER A 4 2.75 6.44 11.11
C SER A 4 2.47 7.77 10.41
N ASN A 5 2.94 8.92 10.92
CA ASN A 5 2.97 10.16 10.12
C ASN A 5 3.97 10.07 8.95
N THR A 6 4.90 9.09 8.97
CA THR A 6 5.74 8.73 7.83
C THR A 6 4.90 8.44 6.58
N LYS A 7 3.71 7.84 6.75
CA LYS A 7 2.79 7.55 5.65
C LYS A 7 2.34 8.79 4.86
N LEU A 8 2.37 9.98 5.47
CA LEU A 8 2.11 11.23 4.74
C LEU A 8 3.15 11.45 3.63
N PHE A 9 4.43 11.14 3.90
CA PHE A 9 5.50 11.22 2.91
C PHE A 9 5.35 10.17 1.82
N THR A 10 5.09 8.92 2.21
CA THR A 10 4.92 7.81 1.28
C THR A 10 3.72 8.02 0.35
N THR A 11 2.56 8.37 0.92
CA THR A 11 1.31 8.48 0.15
C THR A 11 1.25 9.73 -0.72
N SER A 12 1.80 10.85 -0.27
CA SER A 12 1.90 12.06 -1.10
C SER A 12 2.85 11.83 -2.29
N ALA A 13 4.00 11.18 -2.08
CA ALA A 13 4.93 10.86 -3.16
C ALA A 13 4.33 9.85 -4.16
N ALA A 14 3.59 8.84 -3.67
CA ALA A 14 2.90 7.88 -4.53
C ALA A 14 1.84 8.57 -5.41
N LEU A 15 1.00 9.44 -4.83
CA LEU A 15 0.04 10.24 -5.61
C LEU A 15 0.72 11.08 -6.68
N ALA A 16 1.75 11.81 -6.30
CA ALA A 16 2.47 12.67 -7.23
C ALA A 16 3.18 11.91 -8.36
N ARG A 17 3.58 10.66 -8.09
CA ARG A 17 4.29 9.82 -9.08
C ARG A 17 3.35 9.11 -10.04
N TYR A 18 2.21 8.63 -9.54
CA TYR A 18 1.29 7.80 -10.31
C TYR A 18 0.06 8.55 -10.80
N GLY A 19 -0.38 9.58 -10.08
CA GLY A 19 -1.69 10.19 -10.24
C GLY A 19 -2.80 9.40 -9.52
N ALA A 20 -3.90 10.08 -9.22
CA ALA A 20 -5.01 9.52 -8.42
C ALA A 20 -5.73 8.34 -9.10
N ALA A 21 -5.85 8.36 -10.44
CA ALA A 21 -6.56 7.37 -11.23
C ALA A 21 -5.74 6.12 -11.57
N ALA A 22 -4.41 6.15 -11.41
CA ALA A 22 -3.51 5.06 -11.77
C ALA A 22 -3.85 3.77 -11.02
N ARG A 23 -3.53 2.63 -11.64
CA ARG A 23 -3.72 1.27 -11.11
C ARG A 23 -2.43 0.47 -11.26
N LEU A 24 -2.17 -0.39 -10.29
CA LEU A 24 -1.05 -1.34 -10.35
C LEU A 24 -1.54 -2.62 -11.00
N ALA A 25 -0.73 -3.19 -11.91
CA ALA A 25 -1.10 -4.39 -12.65
C ALA A 25 -0.41 -5.64 -12.12
N THR A 26 -1.16 -6.75 -12.05
CA THR A 26 -0.63 -8.11 -11.93
C THR A 26 -0.93 -8.83 -13.25
N GLU A 27 0.09 -9.41 -13.90
CA GLU A 27 0.02 -9.92 -15.25
C GLU A 27 0.26 -11.42 -15.28
N VAL A 28 -0.33 -12.11 -16.27
CA VAL A 28 0.12 -13.43 -16.70
C VAL A 28 0.84 -13.30 -18.03
N ARG A 29 2.06 -13.77 -18.07
CA ARG A 29 2.90 -13.85 -19.28
C ARG A 29 3.14 -15.31 -19.61
N GLY A 30 3.52 -15.63 -20.85
CA GLY A 30 3.74 -16.99 -21.29
C GLY A 30 4.94 -17.15 -22.21
N THR A 31 5.55 -18.33 -22.19
CA THR A 31 6.73 -18.70 -23.01
C THR A 31 6.40 -19.69 -24.14
N GLY A 32 5.12 -19.86 -24.45
CA GLY A 32 4.65 -20.83 -25.44
C GLY A 32 3.65 -20.22 -26.42
N THR A 33 2.95 -21.08 -27.09
CA THR A 33 1.92 -20.76 -28.09
C THR A 33 0.59 -21.41 -27.73
N LEU A 34 -0.51 -20.77 -28.09
CA LEU A 34 -1.87 -21.29 -27.96
C LEU A 34 -2.30 -21.84 -29.33
N ASP A 35 -2.72 -23.10 -29.36
CA ASP A 35 -3.28 -23.71 -30.58
C ASP A 35 -4.80 -23.47 -30.69
N THR A 36 -5.37 -23.96 -31.80
CA THR A 36 -6.81 -23.84 -32.13
C THR A 36 -7.71 -24.69 -31.23
N GLU A 37 -7.16 -25.69 -30.55
CA GLU A 37 -7.88 -26.58 -29.63
C GLU A 37 -7.89 -26.05 -28.21
N GLY A 38 -7.13 -24.97 -27.95
CA GLY A 38 -7.04 -24.31 -26.65
C GLY A 38 -5.92 -24.83 -25.76
N THR A 39 -4.95 -25.59 -26.33
CA THR A 39 -3.77 -26.03 -25.60
C THR A 39 -2.68 -24.97 -25.64
N TYR A 40 -2.30 -24.47 -24.49
CA TYR A 40 -1.12 -23.61 -24.37
C TYR A 40 0.15 -24.47 -24.17
N SER A 41 0.93 -24.57 -25.25
CA SER A 41 2.19 -25.35 -25.25
C SER A 41 3.34 -24.53 -24.66
N GLY A 42 3.46 -24.53 -23.33
CA GLY A 42 4.47 -23.77 -22.60
C GLY A 42 4.09 -23.53 -21.14
N SER A 43 4.82 -22.64 -20.47
CA SER A 43 4.58 -22.26 -19.08
C SER A 43 4.02 -20.85 -18.93
N LEU A 44 3.25 -20.64 -17.90
CA LEU A 44 2.68 -19.35 -17.53
C LEU A 44 3.44 -18.72 -16.36
N TYR A 45 3.61 -17.40 -16.37
CA TYR A 45 4.29 -16.62 -15.34
C TYR A 45 3.33 -15.57 -14.78
N LEU A 46 2.96 -15.73 -13.51
CA LEU A 46 2.19 -14.74 -12.75
C LEU A 46 3.16 -13.69 -12.22
N VAL A 47 3.18 -12.52 -12.85
CA VAL A 47 4.12 -11.43 -12.58
C VAL A 47 3.47 -10.38 -11.69
N GLY A 48 3.98 -10.22 -10.49
CA GLY A 48 3.49 -9.19 -9.59
C GLY A 48 3.99 -7.79 -9.96
N GLY A 49 3.11 -6.82 -9.92
CA GLY A 49 3.42 -5.40 -10.13
C GLY A 49 3.41 -4.55 -8.86
N GLY A 50 3.52 -5.18 -7.69
CA GLY A 50 3.51 -4.48 -6.41
C GLY A 50 2.09 -4.17 -5.86
N ASP A 51 1.02 -4.67 -6.49
CA ASP A 51 -0.36 -4.46 -6.00
C ASP A 51 -0.57 -5.04 -4.59
N PRO A 52 -0.75 -4.18 -3.55
CA PRO A 52 -0.96 -4.65 -2.18
C PRO A 52 -2.35 -5.26 -1.97
N SER A 53 -3.27 -5.08 -2.92
CA SER A 53 -4.66 -5.54 -2.83
C SER A 53 -4.92 -6.85 -3.56
N PHE A 54 -3.93 -7.37 -4.31
CA PHE A 54 -4.07 -8.60 -5.09
C PHE A 54 -4.32 -9.82 -4.20
N GLY A 55 -5.24 -10.70 -4.63
CA GLY A 55 -5.57 -11.90 -3.85
C GLY A 55 -6.68 -12.75 -4.44
N SER A 56 -7.46 -13.42 -3.58
CA SER A 56 -8.76 -13.97 -3.98
C SER A 56 -9.79 -12.85 -4.12
N GLY A 57 -10.71 -12.98 -5.07
CA GLY A 57 -11.78 -12.01 -5.27
C GLY A 57 -12.66 -11.85 -4.02
N GLY A 58 -12.87 -12.93 -3.26
CA GLY A 58 -13.58 -12.90 -1.97
C GLY A 58 -12.86 -12.04 -0.93
N PHE A 59 -11.56 -12.27 -0.73
CA PHE A 59 -10.75 -11.49 0.20
C PHE A 59 -10.69 -10.01 -0.21
N ALA A 60 -10.38 -9.73 -1.49
CA ALA A 60 -10.28 -8.36 -1.99
C ALA A 60 -11.59 -7.56 -1.80
N ARG A 61 -12.75 -8.18 -2.06
CA ARG A 61 -14.06 -7.55 -1.83
C ARG A 61 -14.29 -7.24 -0.35
N ARG A 62 -14.07 -8.21 0.55
CA ARG A 62 -14.29 -8.02 2.00
C ARG A 62 -13.33 -6.99 2.61
N ALA A 63 -12.04 -7.09 2.25
CA ALA A 63 -11.00 -6.26 2.88
C ALA A 63 -10.90 -4.85 2.26
N TYR A 64 -11.14 -4.71 0.96
CA TYR A 64 -10.81 -3.48 0.21
C TYR A 64 -11.97 -2.92 -0.62
N GLY A 65 -13.09 -3.65 -0.71
CA GLY A 65 -14.20 -3.30 -1.59
C GLY A 65 -13.91 -3.62 -3.07
N GLY A 66 -12.98 -4.54 -3.34
CA GLY A 66 -12.56 -5.00 -4.67
C GLY A 66 -11.06 -4.87 -4.88
N GLY A 67 -10.57 -5.44 -5.99
CA GLY A 67 -9.15 -5.47 -6.37
C GLY A 67 -8.86 -6.53 -7.42
N GLY A 68 -7.60 -6.62 -7.86
CA GLY A 68 -7.11 -7.67 -8.75
C GLY A 68 -7.21 -9.05 -8.11
N SER A 69 -7.60 -10.06 -8.89
CA SER A 69 -7.73 -11.42 -8.35
C SER A 69 -7.29 -12.52 -9.30
N VAL A 70 -6.93 -13.68 -8.71
CA VAL A 70 -6.58 -14.86 -9.49
C VAL A 70 -7.77 -15.40 -10.28
N GLU A 71 -9.00 -15.26 -9.77
CA GLU A 71 -10.22 -15.66 -10.47
C GLU A 71 -10.43 -14.82 -11.75
N THR A 72 -10.17 -13.51 -11.67
CA THR A 72 -10.22 -12.62 -12.83
C THR A 72 -9.18 -13.02 -13.87
N LEU A 73 -7.97 -13.37 -13.45
CA LEU A 73 -6.92 -13.84 -14.37
C LEU A 73 -7.29 -15.18 -15.01
N ALA A 74 -7.81 -16.15 -14.23
CA ALA A 74 -8.26 -17.43 -14.75
C ALA A 74 -9.41 -17.28 -15.77
N SER A 75 -10.40 -16.45 -15.47
CA SER A 75 -11.49 -16.13 -16.41
C SER A 75 -10.96 -15.50 -17.70
N ARG A 76 -10.00 -14.58 -17.62
CA ARG A 76 -9.42 -13.92 -18.81
C ARG A 76 -8.58 -14.88 -19.64
N LEU A 77 -7.80 -15.78 -19.03
CA LEU A 77 -7.08 -16.83 -19.73
C LEU A 77 -8.04 -17.77 -20.48
N LYS A 78 -9.14 -18.17 -19.83
CA LYS A 78 -10.17 -18.97 -20.48
C LYS A 78 -10.85 -18.21 -21.64
N ALA A 79 -11.09 -16.91 -21.48
CA ALA A 79 -11.72 -16.07 -22.50
C ALA A 79 -10.87 -15.90 -23.76
N ILE A 80 -9.54 -15.92 -23.66
CA ILE A 80 -8.63 -15.94 -24.83
C ILE A 80 -8.43 -17.34 -25.42
N GLY A 81 -9.17 -18.35 -24.93
CA GLY A 81 -9.20 -19.70 -25.51
C GLY A 81 -8.38 -20.73 -24.76
N VAL A 82 -7.66 -20.41 -23.68
CA VAL A 82 -6.84 -21.40 -22.93
C VAL A 82 -7.74 -22.42 -22.26
N ARG A 83 -7.59 -23.70 -22.60
CA ARG A 83 -8.28 -24.88 -22.02
C ARG A 83 -7.34 -25.79 -21.26
N SER A 84 -6.06 -25.84 -21.68
CA SER A 84 -5.03 -26.59 -21.01
C SER A 84 -3.66 -25.90 -21.13
N VAL A 85 -2.74 -26.21 -20.21
CA VAL A 85 -1.36 -25.70 -20.18
C VAL A 85 -0.41 -26.90 -20.01
N THR A 86 0.47 -27.14 -20.96
CA THR A 86 1.39 -28.30 -20.95
C THR A 86 2.54 -28.12 -19.95
N GLY A 87 2.89 -26.88 -19.64
CA GLY A 87 3.90 -26.55 -18.66
C GLY A 87 3.34 -26.37 -17.25
N ARG A 88 3.77 -25.32 -16.57
CA ARG A 88 3.37 -25.01 -15.19
C ARG A 88 3.16 -23.51 -14.99
N ILE A 89 2.66 -23.13 -13.83
CA ILE A 89 2.56 -21.74 -13.40
C ILE A 89 3.75 -21.40 -12.51
N TYR A 90 4.44 -20.32 -12.87
CA TYR A 90 5.48 -19.71 -12.06
C TYR A 90 4.98 -18.40 -11.47
N GLY A 91 5.27 -18.16 -10.17
CA GLY A 91 5.08 -16.85 -9.55
C GLY A 91 6.36 -16.03 -9.60
N ASP A 92 6.26 -14.80 -10.08
CA ASP A 92 7.40 -13.89 -10.21
C ASP A 92 7.19 -12.62 -9.39
N GLU A 93 8.03 -12.45 -8.36
CA GLU A 93 8.09 -11.24 -7.51
C GLU A 93 9.30 -10.37 -7.82
N SER A 94 10.06 -10.67 -8.86
CA SER A 94 11.39 -10.11 -9.12
C SER A 94 11.43 -8.60 -9.32
N LYS A 95 10.28 -7.95 -9.49
CA LYS A 95 10.15 -6.49 -9.52
C LYS A 95 10.52 -5.84 -8.18
N PHE A 96 10.36 -6.57 -7.05
CA PHE A 96 10.86 -6.12 -5.75
C PHE A 96 12.12 -6.88 -5.35
N ASP A 97 12.85 -6.36 -4.34
CA ASP A 97 13.86 -7.14 -3.63
C ASP A 97 13.19 -8.23 -2.76
N SER A 98 13.99 -9.16 -2.24
CA SER A 98 13.52 -10.28 -1.42
C SER A 98 13.33 -9.94 0.06
N LEU A 99 13.46 -8.68 0.46
CA LEU A 99 13.32 -8.24 1.84
C LEU A 99 11.83 -8.19 2.23
N ARG A 100 11.43 -9.01 3.21
CA ARG A 100 10.03 -9.30 3.57
C ARG A 100 9.40 -8.31 4.56
N GLY A 101 10.19 -7.49 5.23
CA GLY A 101 9.72 -6.51 6.22
C GLY A 101 10.45 -5.20 6.11
N GLY A 102 10.25 -4.32 7.10
CA GLY A 102 10.95 -3.06 7.23
C GLY A 102 12.23 -3.14 8.07
N PRO A 103 12.98 -2.03 8.16
CA PRO A 103 14.21 -1.94 8.97
C PRO A 103 13.98 -2.23 10.47
N ASP A 104 12.79 -1.96 10.98
CA ASP A 104 12.39 -2.22 12.37
C ASP A 104 12.47 -3.70 12.74
N SER A 105 12.16 -4.59 11.79
CA SER A 105 12.23 -6.05 11.93
C SER A 105 13.51 -6.65 11.35
N ARG A 106 14.52 -5.83 11.01
CA ARG A 106 15.71 -6.23 10.26
C ARG A 106 15.34 -6.95 8.95
N TYR A 107 14.31 -6.43 8.28
CA TYR A 107 13.74 -6.94 7.03
C TYR A 107 13.15 -8.35 7.10
N ARG A 108 12.93 -8.89 8.31
CA ARG A 108 12.22 -10.16 8.51
C ARG A 108 10.70 -9.93 8.48
N ILE A 109 9.94 -10.99 8.28
CA ILE A 109 8.48 -10.95 8.40
C ILE A 109 8.12 -10.50 9.82
N SER A 110 7.24 -9.51 9.91
CA SER A 110 6.78 -8.90 11.16
C SER A 110 5.26 -8.98 11.23
N PRO A 111 4.65 -9.24 12.41
CA PRO A 111 3.20 -9.23 12.57
C PRO A 111 2.58 -7.84 12.30
N TYR A 112 3.39 -6.80 12.33
CA TYR A 112 2.94 -5.43 12.06
C TYR A 112 2.86 -5.09 10.57
N VAL A 113 3.53 -5.86 9.71
CA VAL A 113 3.59 -5.62 8.25
C VAL A 113 3.09 -6.83 7.49
N GLY A 114 3.61 -8.03 7.77
CA GLY A 114 3.48 -9.23 6.96
C GLY A 114 4.61 -9.34 5.92
N PRO A 115 4.60 -10.37 5.07
CA PRO A 115 5.63 -10.58 4.06
C PRO A 115 5.40 -9.70 2.83
N VAL A 116 6.19 -8.64 2.70
CA VAL A 116 6.20 -7.77 1.53
C VAL A 116 6.79 -8.54 0.34
N SER A 117 6.13 -8.45 -0.82
CA SER A 117 6.54 -9.14 -2.05
C SER A 117 6.03 -8.39 -3.28
N GLY A 118 6.80 -8.38 -4.37
CA GLY A 118 6.32 -7.86 -5.66
C GLY A 118 5.06 -8.58 -6.16
N LEU A 119 4.88 -9.84 -5.76
CA LEU A 119 3.69 -10.65 -5.99
C LEU A 119 3.11 -11.09 -4.62
N ALA A 120 2.43 -10.20 -3.94
CA ALA A 120 1.76 -10.50 -2.68
C ALA A 120 0.31 -10.95 -2.93
N TYR A 121 -0.06 -12.12 -2.42
CA TYR A 121 -1.44 -12.64 -2.48
C TYR A 121 -2.07 -12.55 -1.08
N ASN A 122 -3.28 -11.96 -0.96
CA ASN A 122 -3.98 -11.78 0.31
C ASN A 122 -3.08 -11.21 1.42
N ARG A 123 -2.31 -10.16 1.13
CA ARG A 123 -1.36 -9.52 2.08
C ARG A 123 -0.26 -10.48 2.59
N GLY A 124 0.03 -11.56 1.88
CA GLY A 124 0.97 -12.59 2.33
C GLY A 124 0.45 -13.46 3.47
N LEU A 125 -0.86 -13.46 3.75
CA LEU A 125 -1.48 -14.34 4.74
C LEU A 125 -1.56 -15.77 4.20
N ALA A 126 -1.21 -16.76 5.04
CA ALA A 126 -1.30 -18.17 4.68
C ALA A 126 -2.74 -18.66 4.60
N SER A 127 -3.65 -18.05 5.35
CA SER A 127 -5.07 -18.35 5.36
C SER A 127 -5.94 -17.09 5.33
N GLU A 128 -7.16 -17.17 4.79
CA GLU A 128 -8.08 -16.01 4.70
C GLU A 128 -8.59 -15.53 6.06
N ASN A 129 -8.49 -16.34 7.11
CA ASN A 129 -8.85 -15.95 8.47
C ASN A 129 -7.73 -15.20 9.22
N GLY A 130 -6.63 -14.84 8.52
CA GLY A 130 -5.53 -14.04 9.06
C GLY A 130 -4.49 -14.82 9.85
N ARG A 131 -4.54 -16.16 9.85
CA ARG A 131 -3.56 -16.99 10.56
C ARG A 131 -2.35 -17.32 9.69
N GLY A 132 -1.15 -17.07 10.24
CA GLY A 132 0.13 -17.39 9.62
C GLY A 132 0.47 -16.53 8.40
N TYR A 133 1.73 -16.62 7.99
CA TYR A 133 2.25 -15.94 6.82
C TYR A 133 2.79 -16.95 5.79
N GLN A 134 2.72 -16.56 4.52
CA GLN A 134 3.27 -17.33 3.41
C GLN A 134 4.81 -17.35 3.52
N ALA A 135 5.38 -18.55 3.56
CA ALA A 135 6.84 -18.72 3.57
C ALA A 135 7.46 -18.32 2.20
N ASN A 136 6.74 -18.61 1.12
CA ASN A 136 7.15 -18.29 -0.25
C ASN A 136 5.97 -17.63 -0.99
N PRO A 137 5.80 -16.30 -0.90
CA PRO A 137 4.68 -15.59 -1.49
C PRO A 137 4.47 -15.83 -2.99
N PRO A 138 5.50 -15.77 -3.86
CA PRO A 138 5.29 -16.01 -5.30
C PRO A 138 4.87 -17.44 -5.62
N ALA A 139 5.44 -18.47 -4.99
CA ALA A 139 4.99 -19.85 -5.18
C ALA A 139 3.55 -20.05 -4.68
N PHE A 140 3.20 -19.42 -3.55
CA PHE A 140 1.85 -19.45 -3.02
C PHE A 140 0.83 -18.81 -3.98
N ALA A 141 1.14 -17.64 -4.54
CA ALA A 141 0.30 -16.97 -5.52
C ALA A 141 0.12 -17.81 -6.79
N ALA A 142 1.20 -18.43 -7.28
CA ALA A 142 1.15 -19.37 -8.42
C ALA A 142 0.21 -20.55 -8.16
N ALA A 143 0.28 -21.16 -6.97
CA ALA A 143 -0.61 -22.26 -6.57
C ALA A 143 -2.08 -21.80 -6.48
N ARG A 144 -2.33 -20.54 -6.10
CA ARG A 144 -3.69 -19.98 -6.07
C ARG A 144 -4.26 -19.71 -7.46
N LEU A 145 -3.40 -19.27 -8.40
CA LEU A 145 -3.81 -19.15 -9.81
C LEU A 145 -4.08 -20.53 -10.42
N ASP A 146 -3.24 -21.53 -10.16
CA ASP A 146 -3.45 -22.93 -10.58
C ASP A 146 -4.80 -23.48 -10.12
N ALA A 147 -5.09 -23.32 -8.84
CA ALA A 147 -6.38 -23.73 -8.28
C ALA A 147 -7.57 -22.93 -8.87
N ALA A 148 -7.38 -21.66 -9.23
CA ALA A 148 -8.42 -20.86 -9.89
C ALA A 148 -8.65 -21.32 -11.34
N LEU A 149 -7.60 -21.68 -12.07
CA LEU A 149 -7.68 -22.26 -13.42
C LEU A 149 -8.38 -23.60 -13.41
N SER A 150 -8.01 -24.49 -12.47
CA SER A 150 -8.67 -25.80 -12.29
C SER A 150 -10.18 -25.63 -12.05
N ARG A 151 -10.60 -24.72 -11.18
CA ARG A 151 -12.03 -24.40 -10.96
C ARG A 151 -12.73 -23.82 -12.20
N ALA A 152 -11.97 -23.16 -13.07
CA ALA A 152 -12.48 -22.65 -14.34
C ALA A 152 -12.51 -23.69 -15.45
N GLY A 153 -12.07 -24.94 -15.17
CA GLY A 153 -12.00 -26.03 -16.15
C GLY A 153 -10.75 -25.98 -17.03
N VAL A 154 -9.69 -25.28 -16.61
CA VAL A 154 -8.41 -25.22 -17.34
C VAL A 154 -7.40 -26.11 -16.60
N ALA A 155 -6.92 -27.17 -17.29
CA ALA A 155 -5.95 -28.10 -16.74
C ALA A 155 -4.52 -27.55 -16.86
N VAL A 156 -3.72 -27.67 -15.79
CA VAL A 156 -2.28 -27.34 -15.81
C VAL A 156 -1.47 -28.58 -15.42
N ARG A 157 -0.54 -28.99 -16.27
CA ARG A 157 0.17 -30.28 -16.08
C ARG A 157 1.19 -30.24 -14.95
N GLY A 158 2.00 -29.18 -14.87
CA GLY A 158 3.11 -29.09 -13.94
C GLY A 158 2.79 -28.39 -12.63
N ALA A 159 3.29 -28.88 -11.50
CA ALA A 159 3.11 -28.24 -10.20
C ALA A 159 3.64 -26.78 -10.17
N PRO A 160 2.92 -25.83 -9.54
CA PRO A 160 3.29 -24.44 -9.48
C PRO A 160 4.58 -24.20 -8.67
N ARG A 161 5.38 -23.20 -9.08
CA ARG A 161 6.67 -22.85 -8.45
C ARG A 161 6.89 -21.34 -8.47
N ALA A 162 7.94 -20.87 -7.81
CA ALA A 162 8.47 -19.51 -7.95
C ALA A 162 9.61 -19.51 -8.97
N ALA A 163 9.60 -18.56 -9.90
CA ALA A 163 10.71 -18.30 -10.80
C ALA A 163 10.60 -16.89 -11.40
N ARG A 164 11.73 -16.35 -11.85
CA ARG A 164 11.75 -15.10 -12.63
C ARG A 164 11.24 -15.36 -14.04
N THR A 165 10.43 -14.46 -14.54
CA THR A 165 9.91 -14.48 -15.90
C THR A 165 11.04 -14.31 -16.92
N PRO A 166 11.18 -15.18 -17.93
CA PRO A 166 12.11 -14.98 -19.02
C PRO A 166 11.82 -13.71 -19.82
N ALA A 167 12.86 -13.08 -20.35
CA ALA A 167 12.74 -11.82 -21.09
C ALA A 167 11.80 -11.93 -22.32
N GLY A 168 11.77 -13.09 -22.99
CA GLY A 168 10.92 -13.36 -24.16
C GLY A 168 9.48 -13.75 -23.86
N ALA A 169 9.06 -13.83 -22.59
CA ALA A 169 7.69 -14.19 -22.24
C ALA A 169 6.70 -13.13 -22.72
N ALA A 170 5.72 -13.52 -23.53
CA ALA A 170 4.69 -12.63 -24.09
C ALA A 170 3.60 -12.30 -23.04
N PRO A 171 3.05 -11.08 -23.00
CA PRO A 171 1.91 -10.76 -22.15
C PRO A 171 0.66 -11.48 -22.69
N LEU A 172 -0.12 -12.10 -21.81
CA LEU A 172 -1.37 -12.78 -22.14
C LEU A 172 -2.58 -12.04 -21.58
N VAL A 173 -2.65 -11.92 -20.25
CA VAL A 173 -3.75 -11.25 -19.57
C VAL A 173 -3.23 -10.49 -18.35
N LYS A 174 -3.98 -9.51 -17.86
CA LYS A 174 -3.67 -8.78 -16.64
C LYS A 174 -4.91 -8.57 -15.77
N THR A 175 -4.72 -8.24 -14.51
CA THR A 175 -5.72 -7.67 -13.62
C THR A 175 -5.13 -6.44 -12.94
N GLU A 176 -6.00 -5.57 -12.41
CA GLU A 176 -5.57 -4.28 -11.88
C GLU A 176 -6.06 -4.07 -10.45
N SER A 177 -5.28 -3.34 -9.69
CA SER A 177 -5.65 -2.85 -8.35
C SER A 177 -6.83 -1.88 -8.41
N PRO A 178 -7.46 -1.52 -7.28
CA PRO A 178 -8.17 -0.25 -7.15
C PRO A 178 -7.29 0.93 -7.57
N THR A 179 -7.90 2.10 -7.79
CA THR A 179 -7.15 3.32 -8.11
C THR A 179 -6.14 3.68 -7.01
N MET A 180 -5.09 4.40 -7.36
CA MET A 180 -4.09 4.88 -6.40
C MET A 180 -4.74 5.71 -5.28
N ALA A 181 -5.73 6.55 -5.59
CA ALA A 181 -6.53 7.27 -4.60
C ALA A 181 -7.16 6.31 -3.56
N LYS A 182 -7.71 5.16 -3.99
CA LYS A 182 -8.27 4.15 -3.09
C LYS A 182 -7.20 3.45 -2.28
N LEU A 183 -6.05 3.08 -2.88
CA LEU A 183 -4.93 2.44 -2.19
C LEU A 183 -4.38 3.35 -1.07
N ILE A 184 -4.23 4.64 -1.34
CA ILE A 184 -3.76 5.62 -0.35
C ILE A 184 -4.80 5.82 0.75
N ARG A 185 -6.08 5.85 0.41
CA ARG A 185 -7.15 5.93 1.40
C ARG A 185 -7.12 4.73 2.34
N LEU A 186 -6.94 3.51 1.82
CA LEU A 186 -6.76 2.30 2.63
C LEU A 186 -5.51 2.41 3.52
N THR A 187 -4.40 2.93 2.98
CA THR A 187 -3.16 3.14 3.71
C THR A 187 -3.32 4.13 4.88
N ASN A 188 -3.94 5.29 4.64
CA ASN A 188 -3.98 6.38 5.62
C ASN A 188 -5.11 6.23 6.65
N LYS A 189 -6.33 5.86 6.23
CA LYS A 189 -7.51 5.73 7.12
C LYS A 189 -7.30 4.68 8.21
N SER A 190 -6.87 3.48 7.85
CA SER A 190 -6.59 2.38 8.79
C SER A 190 -5.17 2.40 9.33
N SER A 191 -4.32 3.29 8.82
CA SER A 191 -2.89 3.31 9.12
C SER A 191 -2.17 2.02 8.72
N ASP A 192 -2.51 1.46 7.57
CA ASP A 192 -2.04 0.16 7.10
C ASP A 192 -0.54 0.17 6.80
N ASN A 193 0.22 -0.66 7.53
CA ASN A 193 1.67 -0.73 7.37
C ASN A 193 2.07 -1.55 6.14
N PHE A 194 1.34 -2.64 5.84
CA PHE A 194 1.63 -3.46 4.68
C PHE A 194 1.49 -2.66 3.38
N PHE A 195 0.36 -1.95 3.22
CA PHE A 195 0.16 -1.07 2.06
C PHE A 195 1.25 0.00 1.97
N ALA A 196 1.65 0.60 3.09
CA ALA A 196 2.68 1.63 3.08
C ALA A 196 4.06 1.09 2.67
N GLU A 197 4.44 -0.12 3.13
CA GLU A 197 5.70 -0.77 2.73
C GLU A 197 5.67 -1.24 1.26
N MET A 198 4.52 -1.68 0.75
CA MET A 198 4.35 -1.97 -0.67
C MET A 198 4.51 -0.71 -1.51
N LEU A 199 3.79 0.37 -1.18
CA LEU A 199 3.83 1.64 -1.92
C LEU A 199 5.21 2.30 -1.90
N VAL A 200 5.96 2.21 -0.79
CA VAL A 200 7.33 2.74 -0.79
C VAL A 200 8.25 1.98 -1.73
N LYS A 201 8.10 0.64 -1.85
CA LYS A 201 8.84 -0.15 -2.84
C LYS A 201 8.39 0.16 -4.26
N ASP A 202 7.10 0.37 -4.49
CA ASP A 202 6.56 0.78 -5.80
C ASP A 202 7.15 2.11 -6.28
N LEU A 203 7.37 3.08 -5.39
CA LEU A 203 8.06 4.33 -5.74
C LEU A 203 9.44 4.06 -6.35
N ALA A 204 10.22 3.14 -5.76
CA ALA A 204 11.53 2.76 -6.29
C ALA A 204 11.40 1.98 -7.59
N LEU A 205 10.45 1.06 -7.70
CA LEU A 205 10.17 0.27 -8.90
C LEU A 205 9.96 1.18 -10.12
N GLN A 206 9.13 2.19 -9.98
CA GLN A 206 8.82 3.14 -11.07
C GLN A 206 10.00 4.04 -11.46
N ALA A 207 10.95 4.24 -10.57
CA ALA A 207 12.09 5.11 -10.82
C ALA A 207 13.31 4.37 -11.37
N SER A 208 13.50 3.11 -10.97
CA SER A 208 14.73 2.35 -11.24
C SER A 208 14.51 0.92 -11.76
N GLY A 209 13.26 0.51 -12.00
CA GLY A 209 12.94 -0.86 -12.39
C GLY A 209 13.06 -1.90 -11.28
N LYS A 210 13.41 -1.48 -10.04
CA LYS A 210 13.54 -2.38 -8.87
C LYS A 210 12.95 -1.76 -7.62
N GLY A 211 11.95 -2.42 -7.04
CA GLY A 211 11.29 -1.99 -5.81
C GLY A 211 12.12 -2.29 -4.57
N THR A 212 12.62 -1.24 -3.90
CA THR A 212 13.37 -1.35 -2.64
C THR A 212 12.87 -0.32 -1.63
N THR A 213 12.80 -0.69 -0.34
CA THR A 213 12.40 0.23 0.72
C THR A 213 13.29 1.47 0.79
N ARG A 214 14.62 1.27 0.71
CA ARG A 214 15.59 2.37 0.76
C ARG A 214 15.43 3.33 -0.43
N GLY A 215 15.25 2.80 -1.64
CA GLY A 215 15.06 3.61 -2.85
C GLY A 215 13.79 4.44 -2.77
N GLY A 216 12.68 3.81 -2.39
CA GLY A 216 11.40 4.50 -2.26
C GLY A 216 11.37 5.55 -1.14
N ALA A 217 11.95 5.26 0.02
CA ALA A 217 12.08 6.21 1.11
C ALA A 217 12.89 7.47 0.68
N LYS A 218 13.95 7.27 -0.10
CA LYS A 218 14.75 8.36 -0.69
C LYS A 218 13.93 9.24 -1.64
N LEU A 219 13.09 8.60 -2.48
CA LEU A 219 12.21 9.31 -3.42
C LEU A 219 11.10 10.07 -2.69
N ALA A 220 10.49 9.48 -1.66
CA ALA A 220 9.50 10.16 -0.84
C ALA A 220 10.09 11.38 -0.11
N ALA A 221 11.31 11.25 0.43
CA ALA A 221 12.03 12.35 1.06
C ALA A 221 12.35 13.47 0.05
N ALA A 222 12.84 13.12 -1.14
CA ALA A 222 13.15 14.07 -2.19
C ALA A 222 11.89 14.82 -2.69
N PHE A 223 10.76 14.13 -2.84
CA PHE A 223 9.48 14.75 -3.16
C PHE A 223 9.08 15.77 -2.10
N ALA A 224 9.08 15.38 -0.82
CA ALA A 224 8.73 16.26 0.28
C ALA A 224 9.66 17.49 0.37
N LYS A 225 10.97 17.30 0.07
CA LYS A 225 11.94 18.41 0.03
C LYS A 225 11.57 19.48 -1.02
N ARG A 226 11.10 19.06 -2.21
CA ARG A 226 10.63 20.00 -3.24
C ARG A 226 9.43 20.83 -2.78
N LEU A 227 8.61 20.30 -1.86
CA LEU A 227 7.47 21.02 -1.24
C LEU A 227 7.88 21.81 0.02
N GLY A 228 9.19 21.93 0.32
CA GLY A 228 9.69 22.58 1.53
C GLY A 228 9.57 21.74 2.81
N GLY A 229 9.04 20.49 2.71
CA GLY A 229 8.75 19.59 3.80
C GLY A 229 9.75 18.44 3.96
N GLY A 230 10.99 18.58 3.50
CA GLY A 230 11.99 17.52 3.56
C GLY A 230 12.19 16.97 4.98
N PRO A 231 12.10 15.64 5.20
CA PRO A 231 12.40 15.03 6.49
C PRO A 231 13.89 15.05 6.79
N GLY A 232 14.27 14.86 8.07
CA GLY A 232 15.66 14.62 8.45
C GLY A 232 16.13 13.25 7.96
N SER A 233 15.27 12.23 8.08
CA SER A 233 15.49 10.88 7.52
C SER A 233 14.18 10.13 7.34
N LEU A 234 14.10 9.29 6.29
CA LEU A 234 13.10 8.25 6.12
C LEU A 234 13.81 6.91 5.93
N ALA A 235 13.42 5.92 6.71
CA ALA A 235 13.98 4.57 6.68
C ALA A 235 13.03 3.54 6.08
N ASP A 236 11.71 3.79 6.13
CA ASP A 236 10.66 2.91 5.65
C ASP A 236 9.45 3.72 5.13
N GLY A 237 8.42 3.01 4.68
CA GLY A 237 7.16 3.63 4.21
C GLY A 237 6.09 3.77 5.29
N SER A 238 6.13 2.92 6.31
CA SER A 238 5.06 2.77 7.31
C SER A 238 5.22 3.65 8.55
N GLY A 239 6.46 3.92 8.93
CA GLY A 239 6.80 4.64 10.16
C GLY A 239 7.05 3.74 11.37
N LEU A 240 7.21 2.44 11.18
CA LEU A 240 7.60 1.51 12.24
C LEU A 240 9.04 1.75 12.70
N SER A 241 9.93 2.06 11.75
CA SER A 241 11.32 2.39 12.07
C SER A 241 11.44 3.69 12.87
N ARG A 242 12.14 3.63 13.99
CA ARG A 242 12.50 4.81 14.77
C ARG A 242 13.49 5.73 14.06
N GLY A 243 14.05 5.29 12.93
CA GLY A 243 14.89 6.08 12.04
C GLY A 243 14.12 7.14 11.22
N ASN A 244 12.78 7.08 11.18
CA ASN A 244 11.97 8.10 10.50
C ASN A 244 11.88 9.37 11.36
N ARG A 245 12.47 10.48 10.88
CA ARG A 245 12.57 11.73 11.64
C ARG A 245 12.23 12.95 10.78
N ALA A 246 11.37 13.79 11.30
CA ALA A 246 11.12 15.13 10.80
C ALA A 246 10.72 16.05 11.97
N SER A 247 10.87 17.35 11.80
CA SER A 247 10.25 18.30 12.72
C SER A 247 8.76 18.51 12.40
N PRO A 248 7.94 18.96 13.37
CA PRO A 248 6.55 19.35 13.10
C PRO A 248 6.44 20.35 11.95
N TYR A 249 7.33 21.33 11.91
CA TYR A 249 7.40 22.33 10.84
C TYR A 249 7.56 21.68 9.47
N ARG A 250 8.46 20.71 9.31
CA ARG A 250 8.69 20.03 8.02
C ARG A 250 7.47 19.20 7.58
N VAL A 251 6.77 18.57 8.51
CA VAL A 251 5.50 17.87 8.19
C VAL A 251 4.42 18.86 7.77
N ALA A 252 4.29 19.99 8.47
CA ALA A 252 3.35 21.05 8.12
C ALA A 252 3.66 21.64 6.72
N ARG A 253 4.94 21.85 6.38
CA ARG A 253 5.35 22.32 5.04
C ARG A 253 5.01 21.32 3.93
N LEU A 254 5.18 20.00 4.16
CA LEU A 254 4.72 18.97 3.23
C LEU A 254 3.19 19.10 2.99
N LEU A 255 2.43 19.17 4.07
CA LEU A 255 0.97 19.30 4.01
C LEU A 255 0.55 20.59 3.30
N GLN A 256 1.20 21.69 3.61
CA GLN A 256 0.98 22.98 2.94
C GLN A 256 1.24 22.87 1.43
N GLY A 257 2.37 22.30 1.04
CA GLY A 257 2.75 22.13 -0.36
C GLY A 257 1.81 21.20 -1.12
N MET A 258 1.21 20.21 -0.44
CA MET A 258 0.19 19.35 -1.06
C MET A 258 -1.09 20.10 -1.45
N ARG A 259 -1.48 21.19 -0.74
CA ARG A 259 -2.68 21.97 -1.06
C ARG A 259 -2.66 22.58 -2.46
N GLY A 260 -1.50 22.90 -2.97
CA GLY A 260 -1.35 23.50 -4.32
C GLY A 260 -1.22 22.46 -5.45
N ARG A 261 -1.52 21.18 -5.20
CA ARG A 261 -1.36 20.13 -6.19
C ARG A 261 -2.70 19.55 -6.65
N ASP A 262 -2.75 19.09 -7.89
CA ASP A 262 -3.95 18.47 -8.49
C ASP A 262 -4.36 17.19 -7.74
N GLU A 263 -3.40 16.51 -7.11
CA GLU A 263 -3.67 15.31 -6.32
C GLU A 263 -4.22 15.61 -4.91
N PHE A 264 -4.29 16.87 -4.52
CA PHE A 264 -4.73 17.25 -3.17
C PHE A 264 -6.10 16.69 -2.76
N PRO A 265 -7.14 16.69 -3.59
CA PRO A 265 -8.44 16.12 -3.21
C PRO A 265 -8.32 14.67 -2.79
N ALA A 266 -7.61 13.83 -3.55
CA ALA A 266 -7.40 12.42 -3.23
C ALA A 266 -6.56 12.24 -1.96
N PHE A 267 -5.52 13.07 -1.76
CA PHE A 267 -4.70 13.04 -0.55
C PHE A 267 -5.52 13.45 0.68
N PHE A 268 -6.26 14.54 0.60
CA PHE A 268 -7.11 15.07 1.68
C PHE A 268 -8.19 14.07 2.11
N ASP A 269 -8.86 13.41 1.14
CA ASP A 269 -9.89 12.40 1.39
C ASP A 269 -9.32 11.10 1.96
N SER A 270 -8.03 10.86 1.81
CA SER A 270 -7.35 9.71 2.41
C SER A 270 -7.15 9.84 3.92
N LEU A 271 -7.21 11.06 4.47
CA LEU A 271 -6.98 11.32 5.90
C LEU A 271 -8.21 10.95 6.74
N SER A 272 -7.96 10.49 7.98
CA SER A 272 -9.02 10.19 8.96
C SER A 272 -9.76 11.45 9.36
N ILE A 273 -11.10 11.38 9.46
CA ILE A 273 -11.96 12.49 9.87
C ILE A 273 -12.25 12.40 11.36
N ALA A 274 -12.00 13.49 12.09
CA ALA A 274 -12.24 13.59 13.52
C ALA A 274 -13.67 13.19 13.90
N GLY A 275 -13.81 12.21 14.81
CA GLY A 275 -15.07 11.70 15.32
C GLY A 275 -15.96 10.96 14.31
N ARG A 276 -15.47 10.67 13.07
CA ARG A 276 -16.28 10.04 12.02
C ARG A 276 -15.69 8.76 11.46
N ASP A 277 -14.40 8.74 11.05
CA ASP A 277 -13.81 7.59 10.41
C ASP A 277 -12.32 7.37 10.73
N GLY A 278 -11.78 6.25 10.25
CA GLY A 278 -10.37 5.90 10.37
C GLY A 278 -9.88 5.88 11.82
N THR A 279 -8.61 6.20 12.01
CA THR A 279 -7.98 6.21 13.34
C THR A 279 -8.42 7.37 14.24
N LEU A 280 -9.12 8.36 13.70
CA LEU A 280 -9.74 9.45 14.47
C LEU A 280 -11.22 9.19 14.82
N ARG A 281 -11.83 8.08 14.36
CA ARG A 281 -13.21 7.73 14.69
C ARG A 281 -13.51 7.70 16.20
N PRO A 282 -12.67 7.09 17.06
CA PRO A 282 -12.91 7.05 18.50
C PRO A 282 -12.53 8.35 19.24
N ARG A 283 -11.89 9.31 18.54
CA ARG A 283 -11.40 10.58 19.08
C ARG A 283 -12.24 11.74 18.58
N LEU A 284 -12.29 12.85 19.32
CA LEU A 284 -12.95 14.11 18.87
C LEU A 284 -14.42 13.90 18.47
N ARG A 285 -15.15 13.10 19.26
CA ARG A 285 -16.57 12.74 18.97
C ARG A 285 -17.54 13.91 19.15
N GLY A 286 -17.12 14.97 19.84
CA GLY A 286 -17.87 16.20 20.07
C GLY A 286 -17.00 17.43 19.86
N GLY A 287 -17.59 18.61 20.05
CA GLY A 287 -16.91 19.91 19.95
C GLY A 287 -16.61 20.34 18.51
N ALA A 288 -15.89 21.47 18.39
CA ALA A 288 -15.64 22.14 17.11
C ALA A 288 -14.84 21.30 16.11
N ALA A 289 -13.93 20.44 16.58
CA ALA A 289 -13.08 19.62 15.70
C ALA A 289 -13.83 18.48 14.99
N ARG A 290 -15.00 18.03 15.51
CA ARG A 290 -15.75 16.92 14.93
C ARG A 290 -16.14 17.20 13.48
N GLY A 291 -15.69 16.32 12.58
CA GLY A 291 -15.96 16.45 11.14
C GLY A 291 -15.18 17.55 10.42
N ARG A 292 -14.57 18.51 11.16
CA ARG A 292 -13.83 19.66 10.61
C ARG A 292 -12.34 19.40 10.49
N CYS A 293 -11.75 18.60 11.40
CA CYS A 293 -10.34 18.23 11.32
C CYS A 293 -10.17 16.88 10.64
N ARG A 294 -9.15 16.78 9.78
CA ARG A 294 -8.71 15.54 9.12
C ARG A 294 -7.22 15.35 9.36
N GLY A 295 -6.79 14.14 9.65
CA GLY A 295 -5.37 13.92 9.92
C GLY A 295 -4.94 12.47 9.87
N LYS A 296 -3.62 12.31 9.80
CA LYS A 296 -2.93 11.03 9.98
C LYS A 296 -2.43 10.96 11.41
N THR A 297 -2.81 9.91 12.11
CA THR A 297 -2.29 9.60 13.44
C THR A 297 -1.02 8.74 13.35
N GLY A 298 -0.18 8.78 14.37
CA GLY A 298 0.98 7.91 14.53
C GLY A 298 1.17 7.52 15.99
N THR A 299 1.49 6.25 16.25
CA THR A 299 1.76 5.75 17.61
C THR A 299 2.86 4.69 17.55
N LEU A 300 3.87 4.85 18.40
CA LEU A 300 4.83 3.84 18.82
C LEU A 300 4.99 3.92 20.32
N SER A 301 5.68 2.98 20.94
CA SER A 301 6.06 3.12 22.36
C SER A 301 6.81 4.43 22.58
N GLY A 302 6.31 5.28 23.47
CA GLY A 302 6.87 6.61 23.74
C GLY A 302 6.62 7.68 22.67
N VAL A 303 5.79 7.43 21.65
CA VAL A 303 5.53 8.37 20.55
C VAL A 303 4.04 8.48 20.26
N SER A 304 3.54 9.71 20.20
CA SER A 304 2.20 10.04 19.72
C SER A 304 2.30 11.18 18.71
N ALA A 305 1.68 11.01 17.54
CA ALA A 305 1.71 11.99 16.46
C ALA A 305 0.32 12.15 15.84
N VAL A 306 0.00 13.38 15.42
CA VAL A 306 -1.15 13.67 14.56
C VAL A 306 -0.83 14.90 13.70
N SER A 307 -1.07 14.80 12.40
CA SER A 307 -0.82 15.91 11.47
C SER A 307 -1.89 15.91 10.37
N GLY A 308 -2.28 17.09 9.91
CA GLY A 308 -3.34 17.22 8.91
C GLY A 308 -3.86 18.64 8.74
N TYR A 309 -5.15 18.73 8.48
CA TYR A 309 -5.88 19.97 8.19
C TYR A 309 -7.09 20.10 9.11
N CYS A 310 -7.40 21.32 9.51
CA CYS A 310 -8.57 21.62 10.33
C CYS A 310 -9.25 22.88 9.81
N THR A 311 -10.53 22.79 9.46
CA THR A 311 -11.34 23.95 9.12
C THR A 311 -11.91 24.53 10.42
N ALA A 312 -11.56 25.75 10.76
CA ALA A 312 -12.04 26.46 11.95
C ALA A 312 -13.50 26.91 11.80
N LEU A 313 -14.09 27.39 12.90
CA LEU A 313 -15.44 28.00 12.87
C LEU A 313 -15.46 29.29 12.03
N SER A 314 -14.34 30.04 11.97
CA SER A 314 -14.15 31.16 11.04
C SER A 314 -14.24 30.82 9.56
N GLY A 315 -14.11 29.52 9.20
CA GLY A 315 -13.98 29.08 7.81
C GLY A 315 -12.53 28.89 7.35
N ASP A 316 -11.56 29.39 8.10
CA ASP A 316 -10.14 29.25 7.76
C ASP A 316 -9.66 27.80 7.85
N VAL A 317 -8.73 27.42 6.98
CA VAL A 317 -8.13 26.09 6.97
C VAL A 317 -6.71 26.13 7.52
N TYR A 318 -6.53 25.61 8.70
CA TYR A 318 -5.24 25.46 9.37
C TYR A 318 -4.58 24.13 9.02
N VAL A 319 -3.27 24.19 8.72
CA VAL A 319 -2.39 23.02 8.65
C VAL A 319 -1.78 22.82 10.03
N PHE A 320 -1.84 21.61 10.56
CA PHE A 320 -1.26 21.30 11.86
C PHE A 320 -0.34 20.08 11.83
N SER A 321 0.66 20.07 12.71
CA SER A 321 1.52 18.91 12.96
C SER A 321 1.95 18.89 14.41
N ILE A 322 1.56 17.86 15.14
CA ILE A 322 1.83 17.66 16.57
C ILE A 322 2.57 16.34 16.72
N LEU A 323 3.87 16.40 17.03
CA LEU A 323 4.76 15.24 17.19
C LEU A 323 5.28 15.22 18.63
N MET A 324 4.84 14.25 19.42
CA MET A 324 5.23 14.08 20.82
C MET A 324 6.08 12.83 20.98
N ASN A 325 7.26 12.98 21.59
CA ASN A 325 8.23 11.91 21.83
C ASN A 325 8.62 11.88 23.29
N GLY A 326 8.94 10.71 23.84
CA GLY A 326 9.22 10.55 25.26
C GLY A 326 7.96 10.66 26.14
N VAL A 327 6.79 10.33 25.62
CA VAL A 327 5.50 10.52 26.27
C VAL A 327 4.73 9.21 26.42
N ASN A 328 3.79 9.18 27.38
CA ASN A 328 2.74 8.18 27.38
C ASN A 328 1.76 8.49 26.22
N PRO A 329 1.59 7.59 25.22
CA PRO A 329 0.76 7.87 24.05
C PRO A 329 -0.71 8.15 24.38
N SER A 330 -1.27 7.55 25.46
CA SER A 330 -2.68 7.76 25.83
C SER A 330 -2.91 9.17 26.39
N GLY A 331 -2.07 9.63 27.31
CA GLY A 331 -2.12 11.00 27.81
C GLY A 331 -1.85 12.05 26.74
N ALA A 332 -0.87 11.77 25.86
CA ALA A 332 -0.54 12.65 24.75
C ALA A 332 -1.72 12.85 23.76
N ARG A 333 -2.52 11.79 23.50
CA ARG A 333 -3.72 11.89 22.66
C ARG A 333 -4.75 12.87 23.22
N GLY A 334 -4.98 12.84 24.54
CA GLY A 334 -5.90 13.80 25.20
C GLY A 334 -5.45 15.25 25.00
N LEU A 335 -4.14 15.53 25.11
CA LEU A 335 -3.61 16.86 24.84
C LEU A 335 -3.74 17.25 23.37
N GLN A 336 -3.42 16.35 22.45
CA GLN A 336 -3.61 16.56 21.00
C GLN A 336 -5.09 16.88 20.68
N ASP A 337 -6.04 16.19 21.32
CA ASP A 337 -7.47 16.43 21.09
C ASP A 337 -7.88 17.83 21.57
N ARG A 338 -7.40 18.29 22.73
CA ARG A 338 -7.63 19.68 23.19
C ARG A 338 -7.04 20.71 22.23
N MET A 339 -5.82 20.48 21.72
CA MET A 339 -5.20 21.38 20.72
C MET A 339 -6.01 21.44 19.43
N LEU A 340 -6.53 20.32 18.94
CA LEU A 340 -7.38 20.30 17.74
C LEU A 340 -8.74 20.95 17.97
N GLN A 341 -9.31 20.85 19.17
CA GLN A 341 -10.54 21.60 19.53
C GLN A 341 -10.29 23.10 19.54
N ALA A 342 -9.15 23.55 20.08
CA ALA A 342 -8.77 24.96 20.09
C ALA A 342 -8.60 25.51 18.66
N ILE A 343 -7.86 24.80 17.79
CA ILE A 343 -7.68 25.19 16.37
C ILE A 343 -9.04 25.26 15.67
N ALA A 344 -9.89 24.25 15.84
CA ALA A 344 -11.19 24.21 15.20
C ALA A 344 -12.18 25.27 15.76
N GLY A 345 -11.98 25.72 17.01
CA GLY A 345 -12.82 26.67 17.70
C GLY A 345 -12.52 28.15 17.38
N VAL A 346 -11.48 28.44 16.59
CA VAL A 346 -11.14 29.81 16.16
C VAL A 346 -12.33 30.39 15.37
N ARG A 347 -12.76 31.61 15.76
CA ARG A 347 -13.89 32.35 15.18
C ARG A 347 -13.39 33.54 14.38
#